data_1ef74919b0083d9a44c77849a8ddd3cb
#
_entry.id   1ef74919b0083d9a44c77849a8ddd3cb
#
_cell.length_a   1.000
_cell.length_b   1.000
_cell.length_c   1.000
_cell.angle_alpha   90.00
_cell.angle_beta   90.00
_cell.angle_gamma   90.00
#
_symmetry.space_group_name_H-M   'P 1'
#
loop_
_entity.id
_entity.type
_entity.pdbx_description
1 polymer ?
#
loop_
_entity_poly.entity_id
_entity_poly.type
_entity_poly.pdbx_seq_one_letter_code
_entity_poly.pdbx_strand_id
1 'polypeptide(L)'
;MKKIIIVGGGLAGSLTAIYLARRGHDVHVFEKRGDPFLVHSDYIDKVSLRAIGVSMTIRGIKAVLNAGIPKEELDLCGLPISGMSFYVGGKFRTRDLSPLESLSPLSLSRSDFQQLLNKYAVKNKVHYHYGQRCLDVDLDNKSLIVKNNEGEITEHKADLLIGADGVHSCVRQAMQHDCRRFEYQQFFFKHGYKTLVIADASEVMLRKDLIYFFGMDSGGLFAGRAATIPDGSTSFAVCLPYQGDISLQTRNALTMKKFFDQYYSMLPETTRAQLLSQFLDKPSNDLINVRSSCYHYKQHALILGDAAHATAPFLGQGMNMALEDAYLLDTLFDKFKNDIGQLLPEFTRIRKAEADAMQDMAIANYDVLSSSNPVFFMRAKYTRYMSKKFPANYPPDMAEKLYFTSMAYSELRDIQKKQNVWYKLGRVN
;
A
#
# COMPACT_ATOMS: atom_id res chain seq x y z
N MET A 1 0.47 -6.09 31.89
CA MET A 1 1.60 -6.08 30.94
C MET A 1 1.66 -7.46 30.28
N LYS A 2 1.82 -7.53 28.96
CA LYS A 2 1.99 -8.79 28.20
C LYS A 2 3.25 -8.66 27.34
N LYS A 3 3.94 -9.76 27.12
CA LYS A 3 5.01 -9.85 26.12
C LYS A 3 4.40 -10.12 24.74
N ILE A 4 4.59 -9.20 23.81
CA ILE A 4 4.04 -9.28 22.47
C ILE A 4 5.19 -9.33 21.46
N ILE A 5 5.17 -10.34 20.60
CA ILE A 5 6.13 -10.44 19.49
C ILE A 5 5.42 -10.06 18.19
N ILE A 6 6.05 -9.16 17.45
CA ILE A 6 5.63 -8.75 16.11
C ILE A 6 6.66 -9.26 15.09
N VAL A 7 6.21 -10.05 14.14
CA VAL A 7 7.03 -10.54 13.04
C VAL A 7 6.88 -9.59 11.86
N GLY A 8 7.97 -8.88 11.53
CA GLY A 8 8.03 -7.87 10.48
C GLY A 8 8.00 -6.43 11.00
N GLY A 9 9.12 -5.72 10.83
CA GLY A 9 9.33 -4.31 11.19
C GLY A 9 9.02 -3.33 10.05
N GLY A 10 8.07 -3.68 9.14
CA GLY A 10 7.57 -2.75 8.13
C GLY A 10 6.62 -1.70 8.71
N LEU A 11 6.01 -0.86 7.84
CA LEU A 11 5.14 0.24 8.27
C LEU A 11 4.01 -0.22 9.21
N ALA A 12 3.34 -1.33 8.86
CA ALA A 12 2.28 -1.92 9.69
C ALA A 12 2.79 -2.37 11.06
N GLY A 13 3.86 -3.18 11.07
CA GLY A 13 4.43 -3.73 12.30
C GLY A 13 4.99 -2.64 13.22
N SER A 14 5.69 -1.65 12.67
CA SER A 14 6.24 -0.53 13.44
C SER A 14 5.14 0.33 14.07
N LEU A 15 4.07 0.66 13.34
CA LEU A 15 2.96 1.44 13.92
C LEU A 15 2.21 0.63 14.97
N THR A 16 1.98 -0.66 14.72
CA THR A 16 1.36 -1.58 15.71
C THR A 16 2.21 -1.65 16.99
N ALA A 17 3.53 -1.75 16.84
CA ALA A 17 4.45 -1.77 17.98
C ALA A 17 4.35 -0.51 18.83
N ILE A 18 4.27 0.67 18.20
CA ILE A 18 4.10 1.95 18.90
C ILE A 18 2.81 1.94 19.73
N TYR A 19 1.68 1.56 19.15
CA TYR A 19 0.40 1.50 19.86
C TYR A 19 0.45 0.57 21.08
N LEU A 20 0.98 -0.64 20.89
CA LEU A 20 1.04 -1.65 21.96
C LEU A 20 2.01 -1.26 23.07
N ALA A 21 3.16 -0.67 22.73
CA ALA A 21 4.13 -0.19 23.72
C ALA A 21 3.58 0.98 24.53
N ARG A 22 2.82 1.90 23.92
CA ARG A 22 2.11 2.98 24.63
C ARG A 22 1.05 2.48 25.61
N ARG A 23 0.54 1.25 25.41
CA ARG A 23 -0.35 0.56 26.38
C ARG A 23 0.40 -0.12 27.52
N GLY A 24 1.73 -0.01 27.54
CA GLY A 24 2.57 -0.63 28.57
C GLY A 24 2.82 -2.11 28.38
N HIS A 25 2.66 -2.63 27.16
CA HIS A 25 3.09 -3.98 26.82
C HIS A 25 4.61 -4.02 26.56
N ASP A 26 5.22 -5.19 26.80
CA ASP A 26 6.60 -5.50 26.44
C ASP A 26 6.62 -5.96 24.97
N VAL A 27 7.09 -5.10 24.04
CA VAL A 27 6.94 -5.31 22.60
C VAL A 27 8.28 -5.58 21.94
N HIS A 28 8.39 -6.73 21.28
CA HIS A 28 9.56 -7.18 20.52
C HIS A 28 9.23 -7.29 19.04
N VAL A 29 9.97 -6.61 18.18
CA VAL A 29 9.81 -6.67 16.71
C VAL A 29 10.97 -7.43 16.11
N PHE A 30 10.69 -8.52 15.39
CA PHE A 30 11.67 -9.31 14.65
C PHE A 30 11.62 -8.94 13.17
N GLU A 31 12.71 -8.39 12.65
CA GLU A 31 12.82 -7.91 11.26
C GLU A 31 14.00 -8.58 10.56
N LYS A 32 13.76 -9.17 9.39
CA LYS A 32 14.78 -9.86 8.59
C LYS A 32 15.82 -8.95 7.95
N ARG A 33 15.48 -7.67 7.74
CA ARG A 33 16.39 -6.67 7.19
C ARG A 33 17.32 -6.15 8.30
N GLY A 34 18.43 -5.56 7.88
CA GLY A 34 19.34 -4.87 8.80
C GLY A 34 18.73 -3.63 9.43
N ASP A 35 19.41 -3.11 10.44
CA ASP A 35 19.00 -1.88 11.14
C ASP A 35 19.09 -0.69 10.19
N PRO A 36 18.00 0.04 9.94
CA PRO A 36 18.00 1.19 9.06
C PRO A 36 18.79 2.41 9.61
N PHE A 37 19.15 2.40 10.88
CA PHE A 37 19.97 3.44 11.50
C PHE A 37 21.49 3.15 11.43
N LEU A 38 21.89 1.90 11.18
CA LEU A 38 23.29 1.48 11.03
C LEU A 38 23.75 1.55 9.56
N VAL A 39 23.43 2.61 8.87
CA VAL A 39 23.55 2.71 7.43
C VAL A 39 24.99 2.74 6.96
N HIS A 40 25.44 1.66 6.34
CA HIS A 40 26.43 1.71 5.26
C HIS A 40 25.68 1.95 3.93
N SER A 41 26.29 2.69 3.01
CA SER A 41 25.72 3.14 1.72
C SER A 41 24.93 2.08 0.93
N ASP A 42 25.31 0.81 1.02
CA ASP A 42 24.67 -0.32 0.34
C ASP A 42 23.22 -0.62 0.76
N TYR A 43 22.84 -0.22 1.99
CA TYR A 43 21.46 -0.40 2.47
C TYR A 43 20.54 0.69 1.92
N ILE A 44 21.03 1.94 1.86
CA ILE A 44 20.28 3.06 1.26
C ILE A 44 20.05 2.77 -0.22
N ASP A 45 21.03 2.30 -0.96
CA ASP A 45 20.87 1.97 -2.39
C ASP A 45 19.84 0.86 -2.63
N LYS A 46 19.83 -0.20 -1.79
CA LYS A 46 18.82 -1.27 -1.90
C LYS A 46 17.43 -0.85 -1.41
N VAL A 47 17.33 0.16 -0.53
CA VAL A 47 16.05 0.70 -0.05
C VAL A 47 15.59 1.86 -0.93
N SER A 48 16.47 2.69 -1.44
CA SER A 48 16.15 3.75 -2.42
C SER A 48 15.68 3.16 -3.75
N LEU A 49 16.16 1.97 -4.13
CA LEU A 49 15.60 1.18 -5.24
C LEU A 49 14.12 0.77 -5.00
N ARG A 50 13.65 0.84 -3.74
CA ARG A 50 12.25 0.65 -3.33
C ARG A 50 11.58 1.95 -2.89
N ALA A 51 12.20 3.11 -3.13
CA ALA A 51 11.63 4.43 -2.87
C ALA A 51 10.46 4.70 -3.83
N ILE A 52 9.37 4.01 -3.60
CA ILE A 52 8.09 4.31 -4.23
C ILE A 52 7.50 5.48 -3.46
N GLY A 53 7.22 6.57 -4.15
CA GLY A 53 6.34 7.58 -3.59
C GLY A 53 5.00 6.94 -3.29
N VAL A 54 4.63 6.83 -2.02
CA VAL A 54 3.38 6.24 -1.58
C VAL A 54 2.40 7.33 -1.16
N SER A 55 1.11 7.16 -1.51
CA SER A 55 0.09 8.11 -1.09
C SER A 55 -0.50 7.71 0.24
N MET A 56 -0.37 8.58 1.25
CA MET A 56 -1.06 8.45 2.52
C MET A 56 -2.35 9.26 2.47
N THR A 57 -3.47 8.59 2.65
CA THR A 57 -4.81 9.21 2.70
C THR A 57 -5.18 9.60 4.12
N ILE A 58 -6.29 10.29 4.31
CA ILE A 58 -6.74 10.79 5.62
C ILE A 58 -6.81 9.68 6.68
N ARG A 59 -7.22 8.46 6.30
CA ARG A 59 -7.28 7.33 7.25
C ARG A 59 -5.89 6.90 7.75
N GLY A 60 -4.90 6.87 6.87
CA GLY A 60 -3.51 6.60 7.26
C GLY A 60 -2.94 7.72 8.14
N ILE A 61 -3.19 8.98 7.79
CA ILE A 61 -2.79 10.14 8.59
C ILE A 61 -3.41 10.05 10.00
N LYS A 62 -4.72 9.83 10.11
CA LYS A 62 -5.39 9.67 11.41
C LYS A 62 -4.78 8.54 12.24
N ALA A 63 -4.48 7.40 11.63
CA ALA A 63 -3.81 6.30 12.34
C ALA A 63 -2.44 6.70 12.90
N VAL A 64 -1.65 7.47 12.14
CA VAL A 64 -0.33 7.93 12.60
C VAL A 64 -0.44 8.97 13.70
N LEU A 65 -1.33 9.96 13.56
CA LEU A 65 -1.54 11.01 14.56
C LEU A 65 -2.05 10.45 15.89
N ASN A 66 -3.00 9.50 15.85
CA ASN A 66 -3.52 8.84 17.07
C ASN A 66 -2.46 7.98 17.77
N ALA A 67 -1.43 7.51 17.06
CA ALA A 67 -0.27 6.87 17.67
C ALA A 67 0.64 7.87 18.45
N GLY A 68 0.30 9.17 18.44
CA GLY A 68 1.05 10.23 19.15
C GLY A 68 2.27 10.73 18.37
N ILE A 69 2.29 10.52 17.06
CA ILE A 69 3.30 11.14 16.17
C ILE A 69 2.75 12.51 15.76
N PRO A 70 3.49 13.61 16.01
CA PRO A 70 3.06 14.97 15.67
C PRO A 70 2.88 15.14 14.16
N LYS A 71 1.89 15.96 13.78
CA LYS A 71 1.62 16.25 12.37
C LYS A 71 2.81 16.90 11.69
N GLU A 72 3.50 17.77 12.38
CA GLU A 72 4.67 18.49 11.89
C GLU A 72 5.80 17.55 11.50
N GLU A 73 6.03 16.47 12.27
CA GLU A 73 7.04 15.46 11.93
C GLU A 73 6.58 14.56 10.76
N LEU A 74 5.29 14.26 10.68
CA LEU A 74 4.73 13.51 9.54
C LEU A 74 4.81 14.33 8.24
N ASP A 75 4.54 15.63 8.31
CA ASP A 75 4.59 16.53 7.15
C ASP A 75 6.00 16.66 6.56
N LEU A 76 7.06 16.47 7.36
CA LEU A 76 8.43 16.41 6.86
C LEU A 76 8.70 15.19 5.95
N CYS A 77 7.92 14.13 6.10
CA CYS A 77 8.06 12.91 5.31
C CYS A 77 7.27 12.96 3.99
N GLY A 78 6.43 13.99 3.75
CA GLY A 78 5.51 14.01 2.61
C GLY A 78 5.16 15.39 2.07
N LEU A 79 4.75 15.43 0.81
CA LEU A 79 4.19 16.61 0.16
C LEU A 79 2.67 16.50 0.12
N PRO A 80 1.92 17.57 0.40
CA PRO A 80 0.47 17.57 0.26
C PRO A 80 0.04 17.22 -1.17
N ILE A 81 -0.98 16.37 -1.30
CA ILE A 81 -1.61 16.04 -2.58
C ILE A 81 -2.85 16.90 -2.72
N SER A 82 -2.86 17.78 -3.72
CA SER A 82 -4.01 18.65 -4.06
C SER A 82 -4.80 18.15 -5.27
N GLY A 83 -4.31 17.14 -5.98
CA GLY A 83 -5.01 16.65 -7.15
C GLY A 83 -4.34 15.53 -7.91
N MET A 84 -4.95 15.21 -9.04
CA MET A 84 -4.48 14.19 -9.99
C MET A 84 -4.42 14.77 -11.39
N SER A 85 -3.42 14.42 -12.16
CA SER A 85 -3.25 14.86 -13.54
C SER A 85 -3.08 13.67 -14.48
N PHE A 86 -3.86 13.63 -15.54
CA PHE A 86 -3.91 12.54 -16.50
C PHE A 86 -3.33 13.02 -17.83
N TYR A 87 -2.30 12.35 -18.32
CA TYR A 87 -1.75 12.62 -19.64
C TYR A 87 -2.51 11.80 -20.68
N VAL A 88 -3.30 12.50 -21.52
CA VAL A 88 -4.19 11.88 -22.48
C VAL A 88 -4.19 12.71 -23.77
N GLY A 89 -3.94 12.08 -24.91
CA GLY A 89 -3.93 12.74 -26.23
C GLY A 89 -2.95 13.91 -26.31
N GLY A 90 -1.74 13.75 -25.76
CA GLY A 90 -0.69 14.77 -25.80
C GLY A 90 -0.87 15.95 -24.83
N LYS A 91 -1.85 15.90 -23.93
CA LYS A 91 -2.17 17.02 -23.01
C LYS A 91 -2.46 16.50 -21.60
N PHE A 92 -2.09 17.30 -20.61
CA PHE A 92 -2.50 17.10 -19.23
C PHE A 92 -3.97 17.53 -19.01
N ARG A 93 -4.70 16.65 -18.32
CA ARG A 93 -6.06 16.93 -17.81
C ARG A 93 -6.00 16.84 -16.30
N THR A 94 -5.80 17.99 -15.66
CA THR A 94 -5.69 18.08 -14.21
C THR A 94 -7.07 18.13 -13.58
N ARG A 95 -7.18 17.43 -12.47
CA ARG A 95 -8.30 17.46 -11.55
C ARG A 95 -7.78 17.86 -10.19
N ASP A 96 -8.07 19.08 -9.79
CA ASP A 96 -7.88 19.50 -8.41
C ASP A 96 -8.93 18.81 -7.53
N LEU A 97 -8.48 18.32 -6.39
CA LEU A 97 -9.29 17.67 -5.38
C LEU A 97 -9.41 18.64 -4.20
N SER A 98 -10.62 18.93 -3.80
CA SER A 98 -10.87 19.81 -2.66
C SER A 98 -10.80 19.00 -1.37
N PRO A 99 -10.05 19.45 -0.36
CA PRO A 99 -10.10 18.83 0.96
C PRO A 99 -11.53 18.86 1.49
N LEU A 100 -12.03 17.70 1.91
CA LEU A 100 -13.31 17.55 2.60
C LEU A 100 -13.15 17.74 4.11
N GLU A 101 -11.92 17.64 4.60
CA GLU A 101 -11.52 17.81 6.00
C GLU A 101 -10.29 18.75 6.07
N SER A 102 -9.89 19.16 7.27
CA SER A 102 -8.71 20.01 7.52
C SER A 102 -7.36 19.36 7.19
N LEU A 103 -7.35 18.06 6.88
CA LEU A 103 -6.16 17.30 6.55
C LEU A 103 -6.06 17.09 5.03
N SER A 104 -4.86 17.15 4.49
CA SER A 104 -4.56 16.83 3.09
C SER A 104 -3.82 15.49 3.00
N PRO A 105 -4.16 14.63 2.03
CA PRO A 105 -3.36 13.46 1.73
C PRO A 105 -1.91 13.83 1.41
N LEU A 106 -0.97 12.92 1.66
CA LEU A 106 0.46 13.14 1.47
C LEU A 106 1.05 12.18 0.42
N SER A 107 1.94 12.71 -0.41
CA SER A 107 2.88 11.90 -1.20
C SER A 107 4.15 11.72 -0.37
N LEU A 108 4.34 10.52 0.19
CA LEU A 108 5.38 10.23 1.15
C LEU A 108 6.63 9.61 0.49
N SER A 109 7.79 9.97 1.03
CA SER A 109 8.96 9.10 0.99
C SER A 109 8.74 7.92 1.94
N ARG A 110 8.67 6.71 1.38
CA ARG A 110 8.44 5.50 2.20
C ARG A 110 9.57 5.25 3.19
N SER A 111 10.82 5.54 2.82
CA SER A 111 12.00 5.39 3.67
C SER A 111 11.94 6.34 4.87
N ASP A 112 11.66 7.63 4.63
CA ASP A 112 11.64 8.64 5.67
C ASP A 112 10.48 8.39 6.64
N PHE A 113 9.35 7.98 6.11
CA PHE A 113 8.21 7.57 6.96
C PHE A 113 8.53 6.31 7.78
N GLN A 114 9.25 5.32 7.23
CA GLN A 114 9.70 4.16 8.01
C GLN A 114 10.67 4.57 9.12
N GLN A 115 11.62 5.48 8.85
CA GLN A 115 12.54 6.01 9.85
C GLN A 115 11.79 6.77 10.94
N LEU A 116 10.79 7.58 10.60
CA LEU A 116 9.92 8.26 11.56
C LEU A 116 9.22 7.24 12.48
N LEU A 117 8.63 6.19 11.94
CA LEU A 117 7.99 5.14 12.76
C LEU A 117 9.00 4.45 13.67
N ASN A 118 10.17 4.10 13.17
CA ASN A 118 11.22 3.46 13.97
C ASN A 118 11.72 4.38 15.11
N LYS A 119 11.90 5.69 14.84
CA LYS A 119 12.21 6.70 15.87
C LYS A 119 11.19 6.70 17.00
N TYR A 120 9.90 6.69 16.66
CA TYR A 120 8.83 6.69 17.67
C TYR A 120 8.66 5.34 18.37
N ALA A 121 8.94 4.23 17.69
CA ALA A 121 8.95 2.91 18.30
C ALA A 121 10.06 2.81 19.38
N VAL A 122 11.27 3.24 19.06
CA VAL A 122 12.40 3.29 20.03
C VAL A 122 12.08 4.22 21.20
N LYS A 123 11.50 5.42 20.93
CA LYS A 123 11.07 6.36 21.98
C LYS A 123 10.04 5.72 22.94
N ASN A 124 9.21 4.81 22.46
CA ASN A 124 8.25 4.06 23.25
C ASN A 124 8.79 2.72 23.78
N LYS A 125 10.12 2.52 23.77
CA LYS A 125 10.80 1.35 24.32
C LYS A 125 10.46 0.03 23.62
N VAL A 126 10.16 0.07 22.32
CA VAL A 126 10.02 -1.13 21.50
C VAL A 126 11.40 -1.75 21.28
N HIS A 127 11.51 -3.07 21.47
CA HIS A 127 12.73 -3.83 21.26
C HIS A 127 12.78 -4.38 19.82
N TYR A 128 13.67 -3.80 18.98
CA TYR A 128 13.89 -4.30 17.63
C TYR A 128 15.01 -5.35 17.60
N HIS A 129 14.74 -6.45 16.94
CA HIS A 129 15.67 -7.54 16.62
C HIS A 129 15.85 -7.57 15.11
N TYR A 130 16.84 -6.83 14.59
CA TYR A 130 17.16 -6.77 13.17
C TYR A 130 18.00 -7.97 12.71
N GLY A 131 17.97 -8.27 11.40
CA GLY A 131 18.69 -9.41 10.83
C GLY A 131 18.10 -10.78 11.24
N GLN A 132 16.88 -10.78 11.80
CA GLN A 132 16.20 -11.96 12.31
C GLN A 132 15.09 -12.41 11.36
N ARG A 133 15.32 -13.48 10.65
CA ARG A 133 14.34 -14.07 9.73
C ARG A 133 13.47 -15.07 10.46
N CYS A 134 12.17 -14.90 10.45
CA CYS A 134 11.22 -15.94 10.87
C CYS A 134 11.39 -17.17 9.98
N LEU A 135 11.61 -18.31 10.61
CA LEU A 135 11.64 -19.63 9.98
C LEU A 135 10.33 -20.37 10.19
N ASP A 136 9.80 -20.32 11.42
CA ASP A 136 8.59 -21.03 11.79
C ASP A 136 7.90 -20.37 12.99
N VAL A 137 6.64 -20.72 13.22
CA VAL A 137 5.80 -20.23 14.31
C VAL A 137 5.01 -21.39 14.89
N ASP A 138 5.24 -21.70 16.15
CA ASP A 138 4.38 -22.61 16.92
C ASP A 138 3.27 -21.81 17.57
N LEU A 139 2.07 -21.89 16.99
CA LEU A 139 0.92 -21.11 17.41
C LEU A 139 0.35 -21.58 18.75
N ASP A 140 0.42 -22.86 19.07
CA ASP A 140 -0.12 -23.41 20.31
C ASP A 140 0.78 -23.10 21.50
N ASN A 141 2.09 -23.17 21.32
CA ASN A 141 3.09 -22.78 22.32
C ASN A 141 3.40 -21.28 22.32
N LYS A 142 2.87 -20.52 21.35
CA LYS A 142 3.09 -19.08 21.16
C LYS A 142 4.58 -18.77 21.05
N SER A 143 5.30 -19.54 20.26
CA SER A 143 6.72 -19.35 20.04
C SER A 143 7.05 -19.01 18.59
N LEU A 144 8.08 -18.19 18.44
CA LEU A 144 8.66 -17.75 17.17
C LEU A 144 10.05 -18.36 17.05
N ILE A 145 10.32 -19.05 15.96
CA ILE A 145 11.64 -19.57 15.62
C ILE A 145 12.26 -18.66 14.57
N VAL A 146 13.41 -18.09 14.87
CA VAL A 146 14.11 -17.16 13.98
C VAL A 146 15.53 -17.61 13.70
N LYS A 147 16.05 -17.16 12.56
CA LYS A 147 17.45 -17.35 12.15
C LYS A 147 18.09 -15.98 11.95
N ASN A 148 19.24 -15.75 12.58
CA ASN A 148 20.03 -14.55 12.39
C ASN A 148 20.92 -14.63 11.13
N ASN A 149 21.66 -13.56 10.83
CA ASN A 149 22.52 -13.49 9.65
C ASN A 149 23.74 -14.44 9.75
N GLU A 150 24.16 -14.80 10.96
CA GLU A 150 25.23 -15.76 11.25
C GLU A 150 24.80 -17.21 11.12
N GLY A 151 23.47 -17.44 10.95
CA GLY A 151 22.90 -18.77 10.80
C GLY A 151 22.42 -19.40 12.11
N GLU A 152 22.56 -18.71 13.23
CA GLU A 152 22.08 -19.16 14.54
C GLU A 152 20.54 -19.16 14.59
N ILE A 153 19.97 -20.23 15.16
CA ILE A 153 18.54 -20.38 15.32
C ILE A 153 18.17 -20.26 16.78
N THR A 154 17.20 -19.39 17.07
CA THR A 154 16.70 -19.15 18.43
C THR A 154 15.18 -19.19 18.47
N GLU A 155 14.64 -19.58 19.64
CA GLU A 155 13.21 -19.64 19.92
C GLU A 155 12.83 -18.53 20.92
N HIS A 156 11.72 -17.82 20.66
CA HIS A 156 11.22 -16.74 21.48
C HIS A 156 9.73 -16.94 21.79
N LYS A 157 9.36 -16.96 23.08
CA LYS A 157 7.99 -17.09 23.54
C LYS A 157 7.34 -15.74 23.82
N ALA A 158 6.03 -15.64 23.58
CA ALA A 158 5.21 -14.46 23.81
C ALA A 158 3.85 -14.82 24.40
N ASP A 159 3.12 -13.81 24.86
CA ASP A 159 1.68 -13.94 25.21
C ASP A 159 0.80 -13.81 23.97
N LEU A 160 1.25 -13.02 22.98
CA LEU A 160 0.59 -12.81 21.69
C LEU A 160 1.63 -12.68 20.58
N LEU A 161 1.39 -13.35 19.46
CA LEU A 161 2.16 -13.23 18.22
C LEU A 161 1.39 -12.38 17.21
N ILE A 162 2.06 -11.43 16.55
CA ILE A 162 1.46 -10.61 15.50
C ILE A 162 2.28 -10.73 14.23
N GLY A 163 1.66 -11.26 13.16
CA GLY A 163 2.23 -11.31 11.83
C GLY A 163 1.98 -10.02 11.06
N ALA A 164 3.06 -9.24 10.84
CA ALA A 164 3.10 -8.06 9.98
C ALA A 164 4.21 -8.21 8.91
N ASP A 165 4.50 -9.45 8.53
CA ASP A 165 5.64 -9.91 7.75
C ASP A 165 5.37 -9.94 6.23
N GLY A 166 4.28 -9.33 5.82
CA GLY A 166 3.99 -9.02 4.42
C GLY A 166 3.37 -10.18 3.63
N VAL A 167 3.37 -10.05 2.32
CA VAL A 167 2.66 -10.96 1.39
C VAL A 167 3.10 -12.43 1.51
N HIS A 168 4.33 -12.69 1.94
CA HIS A 168 4.87 -14.03 2.16
C HIS A 168 4.93 -14.40 3.65
N SER A 169 3.90 -14.05 4.40
CA SER A 169 3.84 -14.19 5.85
C SER A 169 4.04 -15.63 6.32
N CYS A 170 5.04 -15.81 7.20
CA CYS A 170 5.31 -17.03 7.92
C CYS A 170 4.21 -17.31 8.96
N VAL A 171 3.75 -16.27 9.68
CA VAL A 171 2.66 -16.40 10.66
C VAL A 171 1.37 -16.87 10.00
N ARG A 172 1.03 -16.32 8.82
CA ARG A 172 -0.14 -16.80 8.06
C ARG A 172 0.01 -18.24 7.61
N GLN A 173 1.22 -18.67 7.19
CA GLN A 173 1.49 -20.05 6.80
C GLN A 173 1.27 -21.01 7.98
N ALA A 174 1.75 -20.67 9.17
CA ALA A 174 1.47 -21.45 10.39
C ALA A 174 -0.04 -21.52 10.66
N MET A 175 -0.77 -20.40 10.54
CA MET A 175 -2.23 -20.41 10.68
C MET A 175 -2.91 -21.32 9.64
N GLN A 176 -2.44 -21.36 8.40
CA GLN A 176 -2.97 -22.26 7.37
C GLN A 176 -2.77 -23.73 7.72
N HIS A 177 -1.63 -24.05 8.32
CA HIS A 177 -1.31 -25.40 8.73
C HIS A 177 -2.18 -25.86 9.92
N ASP A 178 -2.34 -24.99 10.93
CA ASP A 178 -2.97 -25.36 12.21
C ASP A 178 -4.48 -25.16 12.24
N CYS A 179 -5.01 -24.31 11.35
CA CYS A 179 -6.46 -24.07 11.26
C CYS A 179 -7.11 -24.99 10.22
N ARG A 180 -7.90 -25.94 10.66
CA ARG A 180 -8.61 -26.91 9.79
C ARG A 180 -9.47 -26.29 8.69
N ARG A 181 -9.99 -25.05 8.90
CA ARG A 181 -10.87 -24.33 7.96
C ARG A 181 -10.30 -22.97 7.63
N PHE A 182 -9.03 -22.89 7.26
CA PHE A 182 -8.41 -21.65 6.81
C PHE A 182 -8.46 -21.59 5.28
N GLU A 183 -9.26 -20.69 4.74
CA GLU A 183 -9.26 -20.41 3.30
C GLU A 183 -8.23 -19.32 3.00
N TYR A 184 -7.43 -19.57 1.99
CA TYR A 184 -6.40 -18.66 1.52
C TYR A 184 -6.46 -18.55 0.00
N GLN A 185 -6.47 -17.32 -0.49
CA GLN A 185 -6.40 -17.02 -1.90
C GLN A 185 -5.22 -16.07 -2.14
N GLN A 186 -4.33 -16.47 -3.02
CA GLN A 186 -3.30 -15.60 -3.56
C GLN A 186 -3.39 -15.63 -5.07
N PHE A 187 -3.45 -14.45 -5.68
CA PHE A 187 -3.42 -14.36 -7.13
C PHE A 187 -2.56 -13.20 -7.60
N PHE A 188 -1.93 -13.43 -8.75
CA PHE A 188 -1.07 -12.47 -9.42
C PHE A 188 -1.84 -11.84 -10.57
N PHE A 189 -1.68 -10.55 -10.74
CA PHE A 189 -2.22 -9.85 -11.90
C PHE A 189 -1.38 -10.14 -13.15
N LYS A 190 -1.97 -9.98 -14.33
CA LYS A 190 -1.24 -10.11 -15.62
C LYS A 190 -0.21 -8.99 -15.84
N HIS A 191 -0.26 -7.95 -15.03
CA HIS A 191 0.64 -6.81 -14.99
C HIS A 191 1.51 -6.86 -13.74
N GLY A 192 2.69 -6.31 -13.85
CA GLY A 192 3.54 -5.94 -12.73
C GLY A 192 4.01 -4.50 -12.90
N TYR A 193 5.02 -4.09 -12.18
CA TYR A 193 5.55 -2.73 -12.32
C TYR A 193 7.06 -2.67 -12.07
N LYS A 194 7.69 -1.64 -12.63
CA LYS A 194 9.05 -1.24 -12.30
C LYS A 194 9.03 0.15 -11.69
N THR A 195 9.81 0.35 -10.64
CA THR A 195 9.98 1.67 -10.01
C THR A 195 11.21 2.34 -10.59
N LEU A 196 11.01 3.51 -11.18
CA LEU A 196 12.05 4.35 -11.75
C LEU A 196 12.06 5.67 -10.99
N VAL A 197 13.21 6.32 -10.86
CA VAL A 197 13.35 7.57 -10.08
C VAL A 197 14.12 8.61 -10.89
N ILE A 198 13.60 9.83 -10.91
CA ILE A 198 14.32 11.01 -11.41
C ILE A 198 14.67 11.86 -10.19
N ALA A 199 15.97 12.07 -9.98
CA ALA A 199 16.48 12.73 -8.77
C ALA A 199 16.06 14.19 -8.66
N ASP A 200 16.05 14.92 -9.77
CA ASP A 200 15.55 16.30 -9.84
C ASP A 200 14.42 16.37 -10.86
N ALA A 201 13.20 16.51 -10.35
CA ALA A 201 12.00 16.59 -11.16
C ALA A 201 11.53 18.03 -11.40
N SER A 202 12.31 19.05 -11.04
CA SER A 202 11.92 20.45 -11.23
C SER A 202 11.63 20.80 -12.68
N GLU A 203 12.34 20.17 -13.62
CA GLU A 203 12.14 20.30 -15.07
C GLU A 203 11.04 19.39 -15.63
N VAL A 204 10.55 18.42 -14.83
CA VAL A 204 9.71 17.31 -15.29
C VAL A 204 8.23 17.56 -15.02
N MET A 205 7.93 18.14 -13.86
CA MET A 205 6.57 18.31 -13.37
C MET A 205 6.26 19.77 -13.09
N LEU A 206 5.15 20.24 -13.61
CA LEU A 206 4.69 21.63 -13.41
C LEU A 206 4.22 21.87 -11.96
N ARG A 207 3.67 20.82 -11.31
CA ARG A 207 3.15 20.88 -9.94
C ARG A 207 3.60 19.66 -9.14
N LYS A 208 4.28 19.89 -8.02
CA LYS A 208 4.78 18.83 -7.14
C LYS A 208 3.69 18.21 -6.25
N ASP A 209 2.57 18.90 -6.12
CA ASP A 209 1.40 18.53 -5.32
C ASP A 209 0.37 17.66 -6.08
N LEU A 210 0.72 17.19 -7.27
CA LEU A 210 -0.15 16.34 -8.09
C LEU A 210 0.40 14.91 -8.22
N ILE A 211 -0.52 13.96 -8.31
CA ILE A 211 -0.22 12.61 -8.79
C ILE A 211 -0.49 12.57 -10.29
N TYR A 212 0.48 12.09 -11.05
CA TYR A 212 0.39 12.00 -12.52
C TYR A 212 0.13 10.56 -12.96
N PHE A 213 -0.73 10.41 -13.97
CA PHE A 213 -1.05 9.14 -14.60
C PHE A 213 -0.80 9.21 -16.10
N PHE A 214 -0.17 8.18 -16.66
CA PHE A 214 0.24 8.08 -18.05
C PHE A 214 -0.39 6.88 -18.74
N GLY A 215 -0.63 6.96 -20.06
CA GLY A 215 -1.10 5.86 -20.86
C GLY A 215 -2.55 5.42 -20.62
N MET A 216 -3.37 6.29 -20.05
CA MET A 216 -4.78 5.99 -19.77
C MET A 216 -5.65 5.90 -21.02
N ASP A 217 -5.14 6.29 -22.18
CA ASP A 217 -5.80 6.28 -23.49
C ASP A 217 -5.27 5.19 -24.43
N SER A 218 -4.41 4.32 -23.95
CA SER A 218 -3.62 3.38 -24.75
C SER A 218 -4.32 2.06 -25.08
N GLY A 219 -5.65 1.98 -24.91
CA GLY A 219 -6.38 0.75 -25.27
C GLY A 219 -6.02 -0.47 -24.42
N GLY A 220 -5.89 -0.31 -23.11
CA GLY A 220 -5.60 -1.39 -22.18
C GLY A 220 -4.17 -1.38 -21.61
N LEU A 221 -3.38 -0.35 -21.94
CA LEU A 221 -2.07 -0.13 -21.35
C LEU A 221 -2.15 0.98 -20.30
N PHE A 222 -1.95 0.62 -19.05
CA PHE A 222 -1.70 1.59 -17.99
C PHE A 222 -0.19 1.85 -17.90
N ALA A 223 0.29 2.88 -18.61
CA ALA A 223 1.73 3.11 -18.74
C ALA A 223 2.40 3.56 -17.43
N GLY A 224 1.65 4.06 -16.46
CA GLY A 224 2.24 4.31 -15.16
C GLY A 224 1.68 5.47 -14.36
N ARG A 225 2.25 5.64 -13.18
CA ARG A 225 1.96 6.69 -12.21
C ARG A 225 3.25 7.37 -11.80
N ALA A 226 3.23 8.69 -11.58
CA ALA A 226 4.34 9.41 -10.97
C ALA A 226 3.89 10.31 -9.83
N ALA A 227 4.75 10.48 -8.84
CA ALA A 227 4.56 11.40 -7.73
C ALA A 227 5.90 11.92 -7.21
N THR A 228 5.95 13.20 -6.88
CA THR A 228 7.11 13.84 -6.26
C THR A 228 7.11 13.57 -4.75
N ILE A 229 8.28 13.43 -4.15
CA ILE A 229 8.49 13.29 -2.72
C ILE A 229 9.31 14.48 -2.17
N PRO A 230 9.44 14.65 -0.84
CA PRO A 230 10.00 15.86 -0.25
C PRO A 230 11.43 16.23 -0.68
N ASP A 231 12.29 15.26 -0.99
CA ASP A 231 13.66 15.51 -1.47
C ASP A 231 13.73 16.10 -2.89
N GLY A 232 12.57 16.30 -3.53
CA GLY A 232 12.46 16.81 -4.89
C GLY A 232 12.55 15.75 -5.97
N SER A 233 12.82 14.50 -5.62
CA SER A 233 12.82 13.40 -6.59
C SER A 233 11.38 13.02 -7.00
N THR A 234 11.24 12.46 -8.19
CA THR A 234 9.96 11.91 -8.68
C THR A 234 10.08 10.42 -8.92
N SER A 235 9.22 9.69 -8.26
CA SER A 235 9.07 8.24 -8.41
C SER A 235 8.04 7.92 -9.49
N PHE A 236 8.45 7.09 -10.46
CA PHE A 236 7.60 6.55 -11.52
C PHE A 236 7.35 5.07 -11.28
N ALA A 237 6.11 4.66 -11.17
CA ALA A 237 5.72 3.25 -11.22
C ALA A 237 5.20 2.93 -12.62
N VAL A 238 6.06 2.32 -13.46
CA VAL A 238 5.70 1.93 -14.83
C VAL A 238 5.06 0.55 -14.79
N CYS A 239 3.75 0.49 -15.06
CA CYS A 239 2.96 -0.74 -15.04
C CYS A 239 2.79 -1.29 -16.45
N LEU A 240 3.25 -2.53 -16.69
CA LEU A 240 3.15 -3.21 -17.98
C LEU A 240 2.77 -4.68 -17.78
N PRO A 241 2.22 -5.33 -18.80
CA PRO A 241 2.03 -6.78 -18.78
C PRO A 241 3.38 -7.51 -18.71
N TYR A 242 3.36 -8.75 -18.25
CA TYR A 242 4.56 -9.60 -18.25
C TYR A 242 4.93 -10.11 -19.63
N GLN A 243 3.96 -10.21 -20.54
CA GLN A 243 4.12 -10.76 -21.90
C GLN A 243 3.57 -9.79 -22.94
N GLY A 244 4.08 -9.90 -24.17
CA GLY A 244 3.72 -9.06 -25.31
C GLY A 244 4.90 -8.22 -25.81
N ASP A 245 4.69 -7.50 -26.91
CA ASP A 245 5.73 -6.69 -27.57
C ASP A 245 6.24 -5.57 -26.66
N ILE A 246 5.32 -4.95 -25.88
CA ILE A 246 5.63 -3.98 -24.84
C ILE A 246 5.27 -4.61 -23.50
N SER A 247 6.29 -5.04 -22.76
CA SER A 247 6.13 -5.78 -21.50
C SER A 247 7.26 -5.48 -20.52
N LEU A 248 7.11 -5.93 -19.28
CA LEU A 248 8.16 -5.82 -18.26
C LEU A 248 9.43 -6.61 -18.62
N GLN A 249 9.31 -7.58 -19.50
CA GLN A 249 10.43 -8.43 -19.97
C GLN A 249 11.08 -7.92 -21.24
N THR A 250 10.54 -6.88 -21.89
CA THR A 250 11.10 -6.32 -23.13
C THR A 250 12.50 -5.77 -22.86
N ARG A 251 13.49 -6.33 -23.56
CA ARG A 251 14.91 -5.91 -23.51
C ARG A 251 15.32 -5.09 -24.74
N ASN A 252 14.48 -5.01 -25.76
CA ASN A 252 14.74 -4.22 -26.95
C ASN A 252 14.61 -2.73 -26.62
N ALA A 253 15.77 -2.05 -26.60
CA ALA A 253 15.85 -0.62 -26.26
C ALA A 253 15.07 0.26 -27.25
N LEU A 254 15.03 -0.09 -28.56
CA LEU A 254 14.31 0.68 -29.56
C LEU A 254 12.79 0.61 -29.34
N THR A 255 12.27 -0.58 -29.02
CA THR A 255 10.85 -0.78 -28.68
C THR A 255 10.47 0.02 -27.44
N MET A 256 11.29 -0.05 -26.39
CA MET A 256 11.01 0.69 -25.15
C MET A 256 11.23 2.19 -25.31
N LYS A 257 12.17 2.63 -26.18
CA LYS A 257 12.29 4.05 -26.52
C LYS A 257 11.01 4.58 -27.14
N LYS A 258 10.44 3.86 -28.12
CA LYS A 258 9.14 4.24 -28.73
C LYS A 258 8.03 4.33 -27.70
N PHE A 259 7.98 3.38 -26.72
CA PHE A 259 7.03 3.43 -25.61
C PHE A 259 7.18 4.71 -24.77
N PHE A 260 8.41 5.05 -24.34
CA PHE A 260 8.62 6.27 -23.56
C PHE A 260 8.37 7.53 -24.40
N ASP A 261 8.74 7.56 -25.66
CA ASP A 261 8.46 8.68 -26.56
C ASP A 261 6.97 8.89 -26.79
N GLN A 262 6.18 7.83 -26.79
CA GLN A 262 4.72 7.91 -26.98
C GLN A 262 4.00 8.36 -25.69
N TYR A 263 4.25 7.67 -24.58
CA TYR A 263 3.45 7.85 -23.35
C TYR A 263 4.04 8.87 -22.38
N TYR A 264 5.29 9.24 -22.54
CA TYR A 264 6.00 10.20 -21.71
C TYR A 264 6.57 11.38 -22.51
N SER A 265 5.98 11.68 -23.68
CA SER A 265 6.49 12.68 -24.64
C SER A 265 6.55 14.11 -24.09
N MET A 266 5.81 14.40 -22.99
CA MET A 266 5.90 15.68 -22.31
C MET A 266 7.18 15.85 -21.48
N LEU A 267 7.90 14.75 -21.18
CA LEU A 267 9.17 14.82 -20.48
C LEU A 267 10.30 15.15 -21.44
N PRO A 268 11.36 15.87 -20.99
CA PRO A 268 12.57 16.08 -21.79
C PRO A 268 13.16 14.76 -22.30
N GLU A 269 13.81 14.79 -23.45
CA GLU A 269 14.41 13.60 -24.04
C GLU A 269 15.46 12.96 -23.12
N THR A 270 16.25 13.79 -22.43
CA THR A 270 17.23 13.35 -21.42
C THR A 270 16.57 12.56 -20.30
N THR A 271 15.45 13.04 -19.80
CA THR A 271 14.67 12.35 -18.75
C THR A 271 14.10 11.02 -19.27
N ARG A 272 13.54 10.98 -20.48
CA ARG A 272 13.06 9.74 -21.08
C ARG A 272 14.18 8.71 -21.27
N ALA A 273 15.39 9.16 -21.66
CA ALA A 273 16.56 8.30 -21.77
C ALA A 273 16.99 7.71 -20.41
N GLN A 274 16.94 8.51 -19.33
CA GLN A 274 17.21 8.02 -17.98
C GLN A 274 16.16 6.98 -17.53
N LEU A 275 14.87 7.23 -17.79
CA LEU A 275 13.81 6.27 -17.48
C LEU A 275 13.97 4.98 -18.28
N LEU A 276 14.32 5.06 -19.55
CA LEU A 276 14.61 3.90 -20.42
C LEU A 276 15.76 3.07 -19.87
N SER A 277 16.88 3.69 -19.53
CA SER A 277 18.05 3.02 -18.96
C SER A 277 17.69 2.26 -17.69
N GLN A 278 17.02 2.94 -16.73
CA GLN A 278 16.57 2.31 -15.50
C GLN A 278 15.55 1.18 -15.75
N PHE A 279 14.66 1.33 -16.73
CA PHE A 279 13.68 0.31 -17.04
C PHE A 279 14.34 -0.98 -17.55
N LEU A 280 15.38 -0.88 -18.35
CA LEU A 280 16.10 -2.04 -18.87
C LEU A 280 16.92 -2.75 -17.79
N ASP A 281 17.42 -2.02 -16.80
CA ASP A 281 18.30 -2.53 -15.75
C ASP A 281 17.52 -3.07 -14.55
N LYS A 282 16.51 -2.33 -14.07
CA LYS A 282 15.80 -2.67 -12.81
C LYS A 282 14.89 -3.89 -12.91
N PRO A 283 14.80 -4.69 -11.84
CA PRO A 283 13.85 -5.80 -11.75
C PRO A 283 12.39 -5.32 -11.71
N SER A 284 11.48 -6.19 -12.12
CA SER A 284 10.04 -6.00 -11.97
C SER A 284 9.56 -6.43 -10.59
N ASN A 285 8.47 -5.82 -10.16
CA ASN A 285 7.73 -6.20 -8.95
C ASN A 285 6.35 -6.75 -9.35
N ASP A 286 5.92 -7.77 -8.63
CA ASP A 286 4.62 -8.39 -8.83
C ASP A 286 3.50 -7.55 -8.22
N LEU A 287 2.33 -7.62 -8.84
CA LEU A 287 1.07 -7.16 -8.28
C LEU A 287 0.31 -8.37 -7.75
N ILE A 288 0.15 -8.41 -6.42
CA ILE A 288 -0.38 -9.57 -5.72
C ILE A 288 -1.55 -9.14 -4.85
N ASN A 289 -2.61 -9.93 -4.87
CA ASN A 289 -3.66 -9.89 -3.85
C ASN A 289 -3.60 -11.14 -2.97
N VAL A 290 -3.82 -10.92 -1.68
CA VAL A 290 -3.95 -11.98 -0.66
C VAL A 290 -5.28 -11.82 0.05
N ARG A 291 -6.08 -12.89 0.12
CA ARG A 291 -7.29 -12.99 0.95
C ARG A 291 -7.16 -14.15 1.92
N SER A 292 -7.39 -13.89 3.18
CA SER A 292 -7.43 -14.90 4.23
C SER A 292 -8.84 -14.94 4.86
N SER A 293 -9.34 -16.13 5.17
CA SER A 293 -10.68 -16.28 5.76
C SER A 293 -10.75 -15.79 7.20
N CYS A 294 -9.64 -15.82 7.92
CA CYS A 294 -9.49 -15.41 9.31
C CYS A 294 -8.17 -14.67 9.52
N TYR A 295 -8.16 -13.70 10.44
CA TYR A 295 -6.96 -12.93 10.76
C TYR A 295 -6.39 -13.26 12.14
N HIS A 296 -7.02 -14.16 12.90
CA HIS A 296 -6.54 -14.57 14.22
C HIS A 296 -6.54 -16.09 14.37
N TYR A 297 -5.72 -16.58 15.27
CA TYR A 297 -5.71 -17.97 15.73
C TYR A 297 -5.91 -18.01 17.23
N LYS A 298 -7.06 -18.50 17.67
CA LYS A 298 -7.44 -18.53 19.08
C LYS A 298 -7.20 -17.15 19.74
N GLN A 299 -6.54 -17.15 20.90
CA GLN A 299 -6.04 -15.94 21.57
C GLN A 299 -4.52 -15.79 21.43
N HIS A 300 -3.89 -16.51 20.48
CA HIS A 300 -2.45 -16.70 20.40
C HIS A 300 -1.79 -15.87 19.32
N ALA A 301 -2.48 -15.67 18.19
CA ALA A 301 -1.89 -14.97 17.07
C ALA A 301 -2.91 -14.09 16.32
N LEU A 302 -2.37 -13.04 15.69
CA LEU A 302 -3.08 -12.13 14.78
C LEU A 302 -2.20 -11.88 13.55
N ILE A 303 -2.79 -11.79 12.36
CA ILE A 303 -2.13 -11.25 11.17
C ILE A 303 -2.79 -9.92 10.76
N LEU A 304 -1.99 -8.99 10.26
CA LEU A 304 -2.46 -7.67 9.80
C LEU A 304 -1.65 -7.15 8.62
N GLY A 305 -2.11 -6.09 7.98
CA GLY A 305 -1.48 -5.53 6.78
C GLY A 305 -1.42 -6.55 5.64
N ASP A 306 -0.32 -6.51 4.86
CA ASP A 306 -0.14 -7.40 3.70
C ASP A 306 -0.07 -8.89 4.09
N ALA A 307 0.23 -9.21 5.36
CA ALA A 307 0.18 -10.59 5.85
C ALA A 307 -1.25 -11.15 5.83
N ALA A 308 -2.25 -10.30 6.08
CA ALA A 308 -3.66 -10.67 6.13
C ALA A 308 -4.38 -10.43 4.78
N HIS A 309 -4.09 -9.29 4.13
CA HIS A 309 -4.93 -8.76 3.05
C HIS A 309 -4.15 -7.90 2.04
N ALA A 310 -2.97 -8.36 1.58
CA ALA A 310 -2.24 -7.65 0.55
C ALA A 310 -3.15 -7.30 -0.64
N THR A 311 -3.05 -6.07 -1.11
CA THR A 311 -3.87 -5.58 -2.22
C THR A 311 -3.02 -4.87 -3.27
N ALA A 312 -3.36 -5.08 -4.54
CA ALA A 312 -2.70 -4.38 -5.64
C ALA A 312 -2.96 -2.87 -5.58
N PRO A 313 -1.98 -2.03 -5.97
CA PRO A 313 -1.97 -0.59 -5.68
C PRO A 313 -2.86 0.25 -6.59
N PHE A 314 -3.85 -0.32 -7.28
CA PHE A 314 -4.69 0.39 -8.25
C PHE A 314 -5.55 1.50 -7.65
N LEU A 315 -5.75 1.50 -6.34
CA LEU A 315 -6.40 2.56 -5.59
C LEU A 315 -5.50 3.17 -4.50
N GLY A 316 -4.25 2.70 -4.39
CA GLY A 316 -3.24 3.24 -3.46
C GLY A 316 -3.57 3.03 -1.97
N GLN A 317 -4.34 1.97 -1.61
CA GLN A 317 -4.86 1.82 -0.25
C GLN A 317 -4.15 0.77 0.62
N GLY A 318 -3.25 -0.07 0.08
CA GLY A 318 -2.61 -1.14 0.85
C GLY A 318 -1.94 -0.64 2.13
N MET A 319 -1.08 0.38 2.03
CA MET A 319 -0.44 1.01 3.19
C MET A 319 -1.48 1.63 4.15
N ASN A 320 -2.45 2.37 3.61
CA ASN A 320 -3.46 3.04 4.43
C ASN A 320 -4.31 2.04 5.23
N MET A 321 -4.67 0.90 4.62
CA MET A 321 -5.34 -0.21 5.29
C MET A 321 -4.49 -0.78 6.43
N ALA A 322 -3.21 -1.01 6.17
CA ALA A 322 -2.29 -1.59 7.14
C ALA A 322 -2.04 -0.66 8.35
N LEU A 323 -2.00 0.65 8.13
CA LEU A 323 -1.93 1.63 9.22
C LEU A 323 -3.23 1.69 10.02
N GLU A 324 -4.37 1.60 9.34
CA GLU A 324 -5.69 1.57 9.97
C GLU A 324 -5.91 0.27 10.77
N ASP A 325 -5.28 -0.86 10.39
CA ASP A 325 -5.29 -2.08 11.19
C ASP A 325 -4.69 -1.86 12.58
N ALA A 326 -3.55 -1.17 12.65
CA ALA A 326 -2.89 -0.86 13.91
C ALA A 326 -3.78 0.03 14.80
N TYR A 327 -4.42 1.03 14.22
CA TYR A 327 -5.36 1.90 14.93
C TYR A 327 -6.63 1.15 15.38
N LEU A 328 -7.21 0.32 14.52
CA LEU A 328 -8.36 -0.51 14.88
C LEU A 328 -8.02 -1.45 16.04
N LEU A 329 -6.86 -2.12 15.97
CA LEU A 329 -6.41 -3.01 17.05
C LEU A 329 -6.34 -2.26 18.38
N ASP A 330 -5.78 -1.04 18.38
CA ASP A 330 -5.69 -0.18 19.55
C ASP A 330 -7.08 0.16 20.12
N THR A 331 -8.03 0.57 19.29
CA THR A 331 -9.39 0.89 19.72
C THR A 331 -10.12 -0.33 20.30
N LEU A 332 -9.84 -1.52 19.79
CA LEU A 332 -10.42 -2.76 20.32
C LEU A 332 -9.83 -3.16 21.68
N PHE A 333 -8.57 -2.86 21.95
CA PHE A 333 -7.98 -3.02 23.28
C PHE A 333 -8.74 -2.18 24.33
N ASP A 334 -9.14 -0.95 23.99
CA ASP A 334 -9.98 -0.13 24.88
C ASP A 334 -11.40 -0.69 25.03
N LYS A 335 -12.04 -1.01 23.89
CA LYS A 335 -13.41 -1.53 23.87
C LYS A 335 -13.58 -2.79 24.72
N PHE A 336 -12.62 -3.71 24.64
CA PHE A 336 -12.67 -4.99 25.34
C PHE A 336 -11.78 -5.05 26.59
N LYS A 337 -11.30 -3.90 27.09
CA LYS A 337 -10.50 -3.82 28.33
C LYS A 337 -9.34 -4.83 28.37
N ASN A 338 -8.61 -4.95 27.25
CA ASN A 338 -7.49 -5.87 27.03
C ASN A 338 -7.86 -7.38 27.03
N ASP A 339 -9.12 -7.73 26.87
CA ASP A 339 -9.54 -9.13 26.68
C ASP A 339 -9.24 -9.57 25.24
N ILE A 340 -8.10 -10.26 25.06
CA ILE A 340 -7.64 -10.76 23.75
C ILE A 340 -8.64 -11.75 23.14
N GLY A 341 -9.33 -12.53 23.99
CA GLY A 341 -10.31 -13.52 23.53
C GLY A 341 -11.49 -12.93 22.82
N GLN A 342 -11.87 -11.70 23.17
CA GLN A 342 -12.97 -10.97 22.54
C GLN A 342 -12.46 -10.06 21.40
N LEU A 343 -11.31 -9.39 21.60
CA LEU A 343 -10.85 -8.40 20.62
C LEU A 343 -10.37 -9.01 19.30
N LEU A 344 -9.69 -10.19 19.31
CA LEU A 344 -9.16 -10.78 18.08
C LEU A 344 -10.26 -11.26 17.12
N PRO A 345 -11.31 -11.97 17.59
CA PRO A 345 -12.46 -12.28 16.74
C PRO A 345 -13.15 -11.05 16.17
N GLU A 346 -13.31 -9.99 16.98
CA GLU A 346 -13.95 -8.75 16.54
C GLU A 346 -13.08 -8.01 15.53
N PHE A 347 -11.74 -7.98 15.71
CA PHE A 347 -10.81 -7.45 14.72
C PHE A 347 -11.00 -8.16 13.37
N THR A 348 -11.00 -9.49 13.37
CA THR A 348 -11.23 -10.28 12.15
C THR A 348 -12.56 -9.92 11.50
N ARG A 349 -13.63 -9.87 12.29
CA ARG A 349 -14.98 -9.58 11.79
C ARG A 349 -15.07 -8.23 11.08
N ILE A 350 -14.52 -7.19 11.71
CA ILE A 350 -14.55 -5.83 11.17
C ILE A 350 -13.60 -5.75 9.96
N ARG A 351 -12.35 -6.17 10.16
CA ARG A 351 -11.30 -5.88 9.20
C ARG A 351 -11.40 -6.69 7.92
N LYS A 352 -11.83 -7.96 8.04
CA LYS A 352 -12.03 -8.80 6.87
C LYS A 352 -13.09 -8.22 5.92
N ALA A 353 -14.21 -7.75 6.44
CA ALA A 353 -15.26 -7.15 5.62
C ALA A 353 -14.76 -5.91 4.84
N GLU A 354 -13.97 -5.06 5.50
CA GLU A 354 -13.40 -3.86 4.92
C GLU A 354 -12.28 -4.17 3.90
N ALA A 355 -11.40 -5.12 4.22
CA ALA A 355 -10.33 -5.53 3.32
C ALA A 355 -10.87 -6.20 2.05
N ASP A 356 -11.86 -7.09 2.17
CA ASP A 356 -12.50 -7.72 1.02
C ASP A 356 -13.20 -6.66 0.13
N ALA A 357 -13.87 -5.68 0.74
CA ALA A 357 -14.50 -4.59 -0.01
C ALA A 357 -13.48 -3.75 -0.78
N MET A 358 -12.35 -3.42 -0.14
CA MET A 358 -11.28 -2.66 -0.78
C MET A 358 -10.65 -3.42 -1.94
N GLN A 359 -10.41 -4.73 -1.77
CA GLN A 359 -9.85 -5.58 -2.82
C GLN A 359 -10.82 -5.74 -4.00
N ASP A 360 -12.13 -5.89 -3.74
CA ASP A 360 -13.14 -5.90 -4.80
C ASP A 360 -13.10 -4.61 -5.63
N MET A 361 -12.98 -3.46 -4.97
CA MET A 361 -12.88 -2.18 -5.65
C MET A 361 -11.56 -2.03 -6.43
N ALA A 362 -10.44 -2.52 -5.89
CA ALA A 362 -9.14 -2.49 -6.56
C ALA A 362 -9.13 -3.37 -7.82
N ILE A 363 -9.70 -4.57 -7.75
CA ILE A 363 -9.85 -5.47 -8.91
C ILE A 363 -10.75 -4.83 -9.98
N ALA A 364 -11.90 -4.27 -9.59
CA ALA A 364 -12.78 -3.59 -10.51
C ALA A 364 -12.11 -2.38 -11.18
N ASN A 365 -11.24 -1.66 -10.46
CA ASN A 365 -10.46 -0.56 -11.03
C ASN A 365 -9.38 -1.07 -11.99
N TYR A 366 -8.73 -2.19 -11.66
CA TYR A 366 -7.78 -2.85 -12.56
C TYR A 366 -8.45 -3.25 -13.88
N ASP A 367 -9.63 -3.87 -13.83
CA ASP A 367 -10.37 -4.27 -15.03
C ASP A 367 -10.68 -3.06 -15.94
N VAL A 368 -10.98 -1.90 -15.34
CA VAL A 368 -11.18 -0.64 -16.08
C VAL A 368 -9.87 -0.15 -16.70
N LEU A 369 -8.77 -0.13 -15.93
CA LEU A 369 -7.48 0.38 -16.37
C LEU A 369 -6.83 -0.51 -17.45
N SER A 370 -7.03 -1.82 -17.36
CA SER A 370 -6.48 -2.81 -18.29
C SER A 370 -7.38 -3.10 -19.50
N SER A 371 -8.58 -2.48 -19.55
CA SER A 371 -9.53 -2.69 -20.65
C SER A 371 -9.25 -1.77 -21.83
N SER A 372 -9.30 -2.33 -23.04
CA SER A 372 -9.32 -1.56 -24.29
C SER A 372 -10.71 -1.04 -24.66
N ASN A 373 -11.74 -1.31 -23.84
CA ASN A 373 -13.12 -0.95 -24.18
C ASN A 373 -13.40 0.54 -23.93
N PRO A 374 -13.67 1.34 -24.97
CA PRO A 374 -13.91 2.78 -24.84
C PRO A 374 -15.14 3.14 -24.01
N VAL A 375 -16.09 2.20 -23.87
CA VAL A 375 -17.29 2.38 -23.06
C VAL A 375 -16.96 2.69 -21.59
N PHE A 376 -15.87 2.14 -21.06
CA PHE A 376 -15.43 2.44 -19.70
C PHE A 376 -15.05 3.91 -19.53
N PHE A 377 -14.35 4.49 -20.49
CA PHE A 377 -13.95 5.91 -20.45
C PHE A 377 -15.15 6.86 -20.64
N MET A 378 -16.03 6.53 -21.57
CA MET A 378 -17.27 7.30 -21.77
C MET A 378 -18.13 7.32 -20.50
N ARG A 379 -18.21 6.19 -19.83
CA ARG A 379 -18.97 6.04 -18.60
C ARG A 379 -18.36 6.82 -17.43
N ALA A 380 -17.04 6.76 -17.22
CA ALA A 380 -16.36 7.55 -16.19
C ALA A 380 -16.62 9.06 -16.40
N LYS A 381 -16.62 9.50 -17.67
CA LYS A 381 -16.95 10.88 -18.06
C LYS A 381 -18.41 11.21 -17.75
N TYR A 382 -19.35 10.32 -18.06
CA TYR A 382 -20.78 10.49 -17.78
C TYR A 382 -21.07 10.54 -16.28
N THR A 383 -20.55 9.58 -15.51
CA THR A 383 -20.73 9.54 -14.05
C THR A 383 -20.23 10.82 -13.39
N ARG A 384 -19.06 11.33 -13.84
CA ARG A 384 -18.51 12.60 -13.34
C ARG A 384 -19.39 13.80 -13.68
N TYR A 385 -19.91 13.87 -14.90
CA TYR A 385 -20.84 14.92 -15.31
C TYR A 385 -22.11 14.88 -14.45
N MET A 386 -22.69 13.71 -14.25
CA MET A 386 -23.91 13.52 -13.44
C MET A 386 -23.68 13.86 -11.97
N SER A 387 -22.54 13.46 -11.38
CA SER A 387 -22.18 13.81 -9.99
C SER A 387 -22.07 15.32 -9.78
N LYS A 388 -21.57 16.06 -10.77
CA LYS A 388 -21.52 17.54 -10.69
C LYS A 388 -22.89 18.18 -10.83
N LYS A 389 -23.74 17.65 -11.71
CA LYS A 389 -25.04 18.25 -12.03
C LYS A 389 -26.13 17.84 -11.05
N PHE A 390 -26.05 16.64 -10.49
CA PHE A 390 -27.06 16.06 -9.59
C PHE A 390 -26.39 15.39 -8.37
N PRO A 391 -25.70 16.15 -7.50
CA PRO A 391 -24.91 15.57 -6.41
C PRO A 391 -25.73 14.76 -5.38
N ALA A 392 -27.02 15.05 -5.26
CA ALA A 392 -27.92 14.28 -4.39
C ALA A 392 -28.16 12.84 -4.87
N ASN A 393 -28.20 12.63 -6.20
CA ASN A 393 -28.51 11.33 -6.82
C ASN A 393 -27.24 10.60 -7.31
N TYR A 394 -26.18 11.36 -7.56
CA TYR A 394 -24.89 10.85 -8.02
C TYR A 394 -23.81 11.31 -7.06
N PRO A 395 -23.46 10.51 -6.05
CA PRO A 395 -22.45 10.88 -5.06
C PRO A 395 -21.12 11.24 -5.73
N PRO A 396 -20.30 12.07 -5.07
CA PRO A 396 -18.99 12.48 -5.58
C PRO A 396 -18.13 11.28 -5.95
N ASP A 397 -17.19 11.54 -6.85
CA ASP A 397 -16.24 10.55 -7.34
C ASP A 397 -15.62 9.76 -6.18
N MET A 398 -15.62 8.43 -6.31
CA MET A 398 -15.11 7.53 -5.31
C MET A 398 -13.65 7.83 -4.91
N ALA A 399 -12.83 8.29 -5.85
CA ALA A 399 -11.44 8.65 -5.57
C ALA A 399 -11.34 9.79 -4.54
N GLU A 400 -12.22 10.81 -4.64
CA GLU A 400 -12.27 11.92 -3.70
C GLU A 400 -12.63 11.44 -2.29
N LYS A 401 -13.69 10.65 -2.16
CA LYS A 401 -14.08 10.05 -0.87
C LYS A 401 -13.00 9.12 -0.31
N LEU A 402 -12.34 8.35 -1.17
CA LEU A 402 -11.29 7.42 -0.78
C LEU A 402 -10.05 8.13 -0.21
N TYR A 403 -9.68 9.27 -0.80
CA TYR A 403 -8.49 10.01 -0.40
C TYR A 403 -8.73 10.96 0.77
N PHE A 404 -9.91 11.60 0.83
CA PHE A 404 -10.19 12.71 1.73
C PHE A 404 -11.16 12.37 2.88
N THR A 405 -11.56 11.11 3.02
CA THR A 405 -12.42 10.68 4.14
C THR A 405 -11.93 9.36 4.75
N SER A 406 -12.45 9.07 5.94
CA SER A 406 -12.30 7.75 6.59
C SER A 406 -13.58 6.90 6.44
N MET A 407 -14.36 7.14 5.37
CA MET A 407 -15.57 6.34 5.09
C MET A 407 -15.21 4.87 4.93
N ALA A 408 -16.02 3.96 5.48
CA ALA A 408 -15.80 2.53 5.39
C ALA A 408 -15.66 2.04 3.94
N TYR A 409 -14.73 1.13 3.68
CA TYR A 409 -14.54 0.60 2.33
C TYR A 409 -15.76 -0.19 1.83
N SER A 410 -16.45 -0.88 2.73
CA SER A 410 -17.70 -1.55 2.45
C SER A 410 -18.78 -0.58 1.96
N GLU A 411 -18.88 0.59 2.57
CA GLU A 411 -19.80 1.66 2.16
C GLU A 411 -19.40 2.25 0.81
N LEU A 412 -18.09 2.51 0.59
CA LEU A 412 -17.56 2.99 -0.68
C LEU A 412 -17.82 1.99 -1.82
N ARG A 413 -17.65 0.70 -1.56
CA ARG A 413 -17.97 -0.37 -2.52
C ARG A 413 -19.46 -0.37 -2.88
N ASP A 414 -20.33 -0.19 -1.90
CA ASP A 414 -21.77 -0.17 -2.15
C ASP A 414 -22.22 1.07 -2.94
N ILE A 415 -21.57 2.21 -2.71
CA ILE A 415 -21.73 3.41 -3.55
C ILE A 415 -21.25 3.10 -4.98
N GLN A 416 -20.08 2.49 -5.14
CA GLN A 416 -19.56 2.10 -6.45
C GLN A 416 -20.51 1.13 -7.17
N LYS A 417 -21.05 0.14 -6.46
CA LYS A 417 -22.04 -0.81 -7.03
C LYS A 417 -23.31 -0.11 -7.49
N LYS A 418 -23.84 0.84 -6.72
CA LYS A 418 -25.01 1.64 -7.10
C LYS A 418 -24.74 2.51 -8.33
N GLN A 419 -23.57 3.13 -8.42
CA GLN A 419 -23.12 3.84 -9.61
C GLN A 419 -22.91 2.91 -10.80
N ASN A 420 -22.68 1.63 -10.53
CA ASN A 420 -22.38 0.56 -11.49
C ASN A 420 -23.60 -0.27 -11.89
N VAL A 421 -24.83 0.17 -11.66
CA VAL A 421 -26.05 -0.53 -12.14
C VAL A 421 -25.95 -0.86 -13.65
N TRP A 422 -25.24 -0.06 -14.40
CA TRP A 422 -24.87 -0.31 -15.79
C TRP A 422 -23.77 -1.37 -16.02
N TYR A 423 -23.05 -1.83 -14.95
CA TYR A 423 -22.04 -2.89 -15.05
C TYR A 423 -22.64 -4.25 -15.38
N LYS A 424 -23.88 -4.48 -14.98
CA LYS A 424 -24.60 -5.73 -15.30
C LYS A 424 -25.04 -5.81 -16.77
N LEU A 425 -25.19 -4.68 -17.44
CA LEU A 425 -25.61 -4.63 -18.84
C LEU A 425 -24.45 -4.79 -19.85
N GLY A 426 -23.20 -4.72 -19.40
CA GLY A 426 -22.01 -4.90 -20.25
C GLY A 426 -21.33 -6.25 -20.14
N ARG A 427 -21.81 -7.15 -19.27
CA ARG A 427 -21.44 -8.57 -19.25
C ARG A 427 -22.45 -9.37 -20.08
N VAL A 428 -22.49 -9.13 -21.36
CA VAL A 428 -22.97 -10.10 -22.32
C VAL A 428 -21.73 -10.73 -22.92
N ASN A 429 -21.46 -11.97 -22.45
CA ASN A 429 -20.55 -13.02 -22.94
C ASN A 429 -19.22 -12.62 -23.57
#